data_0074da585b25da14a06e8786b654a04c
#
_entry.id   0074da585b25da14a06e8786b654a04c
#
_cell.length_a   1.000
_cell.length_b   1.000
_cell.length_c   1.000
_cell.angle_alpha   90.00
_cell.angle_beta   90.00
_cell.angle_gamma   90.00
#
_symmetry.space_group_name_H-M   'P 1'
#
loop_
_entity.id
_entity.type
_entity.pdbx_description
1 polymer ?
#
loop_
_entity_poly.entity_id
_entity_poly.type
_entity_poly.pdbx_seq_one_letter_code
_entity_poly.pdbx_strand_id
1 'polypeptide(L)'
;MAIALMARRKDKLDELVALLKEQAPGAICEGFVSDTTPDKMESAFKSVQEHPSFQGLKLKAAVFNIKSPSRMPYADETYERFTEYMTMYVGGAFQFSKLATQRFWQDHGEGLLSEGAHEKKGTLIFTGVTGAIKCNPNFAAYGAARAGVRQLAQSMARELSEKGLHVAHTIANGKIVADGESEEVKSGKAMSAEAAGRVYLQLTQQEPCLWTHELDLRPAQEKF
;
A
#
# COMPACT_ATOMS: atom_id res chain seq x y z
N MET A 1 -15.48 9.87 -4.99
CA MET A 1 -14.41 8.85 -4.88
C MET A 1 -14.99 7.61 -4.24
N ALA A 2 -14.55 6.42 -4.65
CA ALA A 2 -14.96 5.15 -4.05
C ALA A 2 -13.74 4.46 -3.44
N ILE A 3 -13.87 3.93 -2.22
CA ILE A 3 -12.79 3.32 -1.44
C ILE A 3 -13.24 1.97 -0.90
N ALA A 4 -12.51 0.91 -1.22
CA ALA A 4 -12.62 -0.40 -0.59
C ALA A 4 -11.48 -0.56 0.43
N LEU A 5 -11.81 -0.69 1.70
CA LEU A 5 -10.85 -0.90 2.78
C LEU A 5 -10.76 -2.39 3.11
N MET A 6 -9.53 -2.90 3.24
CA MET A 6 -9.30 -4.30 3.62
C MET A 6 -8.47 -4.37 4.90
N ALA A 7 -8.96 -5.07 5.92
CA ALA A 7 -8.22 -5.32 7.16
C ALA A 7 -8.77 -6.55 7.89
N ARG A 8 -7.99 -7.05 8.86
CA ARG A 8 -8.33 -8.27 9.61
C ARG A 8 -9.46 -8.08 10.62
N ARG A 9 -9.56 -6.89 11.22
CA ARG A 9 -10.51 -6.60 12.30
C ARG A 9 -11.72 -5.88 11.77
N LYS A 10 -12.86 -6.55 11.82
CA LYS A 10 -14.13 -6.00 11.34
C LYS A 10 -14.55 -4.75 12.14
N ASP A 11 -14.42 -4.78 13.46
CA ASP A 11 -14.74 -3.66 14.34
C ASP A 11 -14.01 -2.38 13.92
N LYS A 12 -12.71 -2.48 13.63
CA LYS A 12 -11.88 -1.34 13.19
C LYS A 12 -12.18 -0.90 11.76
N LEU A 13 -12.57 -1.81 10.89
CA LEU A 13 -13.07 -1.44 9.56
C LEU A 13 -14.37 -0.64 9.64
N ASP A 14 -15.31 -1.10 10.45
CA ASP A 14 -16.61 -0.45 10.61
C ASP A 14 -16.45 0.96 11.21
N GLU A 15 -15.59 1.13 12.25
CA GLU A 15 -15.22 2.44 12.82
C GLU A 15 -14.64 3.37 11.75
N LEU A 16 -13.69 2.88 10.96
CA LEU A 16 -12.99 3.69 9.94
C LEU A 16 -13.92 4.06 8.79
N VAL A 17 -14.78 3.15 8.34
CA VAL A 17 -15.80 3.40 7.30
C VAL A 17 -16.76 4.50 7.78
N ALA A 18 -17.24 4.41 9.03
CA ALA A 18 -18.13 5.41 9.60
C ALA A 18 -17.46 6.80 9.64
N LEU A 19 -16.20 6.86 10.13
CA LEU A 19 -15.42 8.10 10.17
C LEU A 19 -15.23 8.71 8.78
N LEU A 20 -14.89 7.91 7.77
CA LEU A 20 -14.69 8.41 6.41
C LEU A 20 -15.99 8.89 5.75
N LYS A 21 -17.11 8.23 6.02
CA LYS A 21 -18.43 8.69 5.55
C LYS A 21 -18.85 10.00 6.20
N GLU A 22 -18.50 10.22 7.47
CA GLU A 22 -18.71 11.49 8.17
C GLU A 22 -17.85 12.62 7.61
N GLN A 23 -16.55 12.36 7.41
CA GLN A 23 -15.59 13.36 6.89
C GLN A 23 -15.80 13.72 5.42
N ALA A 24 -16.33 12.79 4.63
CA ALA A 24 -16.56 12.97 3.20
C ALA A 24 -17.98 12.51 2.81
N PRO A 25 -19.01 13.28 3.13
CA PRO A 25 -20.39 12.97 2.77
C PRO A 25 -20.51 12.76 1.24
N GLY A 26 -21.07 11.63 0.83
CA GLY A 26 -21.18 11.24 -0.59
C GLY A 26 -19.99 10.42 -1.14
N ALA A 27 -18.93 10.20 -0.37
CA ALA A 27 -17.92 9.21 -0.73
C ALA A 27 -18.47 7.79 -0.52
N ILE A 28 -18.20 6.90 -1.48
CA ILE A 28 -18.47 5.47 -1.32
C ILE A 28 -17.30 4.88 -0.54
N CYS A 29 -17.58 4.30 0.62
CA CYS A 29 -16.56 3.66 1.44
C CYS A 29 -17.14 2.38 2.06
N GLU A 30 -16.50 1.24 1.78
CA GLU A 30 -16.93 -0.07 2.29
C GLU A 30 -15.75 -0.86 2.83
N GLY A 31 -15.98 -1.68 3.87
CA GLY A 31 -15.00 -2.47 4.56
C GLY A 31 -15.11 -3.95 4.25
N PHE A 32 -13.99 -4.60 3.92
CA PHE A 32 -13.91 -6.03 3.60
C PHE A 32 -12.90 -6.71 4.52
N VAL A 33 -13.33 -7.73 5.24
CA VAL A 33 -12.43 -8.48 6.14
C VAL A 33 -11.48 -9.33 5.32
N SER A 34 -10.19 -9.09 5.48
CA SER A 34 -9.13 -9.84 4.82
C SER A 34 -7.85 -9.81 5.65
N ASP A 35 -7.03 -10.83 5.50
CA ASP A 35 -5.64 -10.85 5.92
C ASP A 35 -4.72 -10.99 4.70
N THR A 36 -3.45 -11.33 4.91
CA THR A 36 -2.48 -11.46 3.82
C THR A 36 -2.40 -12.86 3.22
N THR A 37 -3.28 -13.79 3.63
CA THR A 37 -3.36 -15.12 3.02
C THR A 37 -4.02 -15.07 1.65
N PRO A 38 -3.60 -15.92 0.70
CA PRO A 38 -4.15 -15.91 -0.66
C PRO A 38 -5.67 -16.02 -0.70
N ASP A 39 -6.25 -17.02 -0.03
CA ASP A 39 -7.70 -17.29 -0.07
C ASP A 39 -8.54 -16.12 0.45
N LYS A 40 -8.11 -15.51 1.58
CA LYS A 40 -8.81 -14.36 2.16
C LYS A 40 -8.71 -13.12 1.28
N MET A 41 -7.56 -12.94 0.65
CA MET A 41 -7.35 -11.81 -0.25
C MET A 41 -8.15 -11.96 -1.54
N GLU A 42 -8.16 -13.15 -2.15
CA GLU A 42 -9.00 -13.46 -3.32
C GLU A 42 -10.49 -13.26 -3.03
N SER A 43 -10.95 -13.79 -1.88
CA SER A 43 -12.32 -13.61 -1.43
C SER A 43 -12.69 -12.13 -1.26
N ALA A 44 -11.79 -11.33 -0.67
CA ALA A 44 -12.03 -9.90 -0.48
C ALA A 44 -12.07 -9.14 -1.82
N PHE A 45 -11.16 -9.39 -2.75
CA PHE A 45 -11.18 -8.80 -4.09
C PHE A 45 -12.46 -9.16 -4.86
N LYS A 46 -12.88 -10.42 -4.78
CA LYS A 46 -14.16 -10.87 -5.36
C LYS A 46 -15.34 -10.13 -4.72
N SER A 47 -15.37 -10.03 -3.40
CA SER A 47 -16.42 -9.31 -2.68
C SER A 47 -16.49 -7.83 -3.07
N VAL A 48 -15.34 -7.15 -3.26
CA VAL A 48 -15.30 -5.78 -3.79
C VAL A 48 -15.91 -5.71 -5.18
N GLN A 49 -15.53 -6.65 -6.07
CA GLN A 49 -16.00 -6.67 -7.45
C GLN A 49 -17.52 -6.89 -7.55
N GLU A 50 -18.07 -7.73 -6.67
CA GLU A 50 -19.50 -8.08 -6.64
C GLU A 50 -20.34 -7.07 -5.83
N HIS A 51 -19.72 -6.17 -5.05
CA HIS A 51 -20.43 -5.26 -4.17
C HIS A 51 -21.22 -4.19 -4.96
N PRO A 52 -22.52 -3.97 -4.67
CA PRO A 52 -23.34 -3.03 -5.43
C PRO A 52 -22.78 -1.62 -5.52
N SER A 53 -22.15 -1.13 -4.42
CA SER A 53 -21.54 0.21 -4.38
C SER A 53 -20.39 0.42 -5.36
N PHE A 54 -19.78 -0.65 -5.88
CA PHE A 54 -18.63 -0.58 -6.80
C PHE A 54 -18.97 -1.03 -8.22
N GLN A 55 -20.23 -1.36 -8.52
CA GLN A 55 -20.66 -1.77 -9.86
C GLN A 55 -20.37 -0.68 -10.89
N GLY A 56 -19.76 -1.07 -12.01
CA GLY A 56 -19.39 -0.16 -13.09
C GLY A 56 -18.17 0.74 -12.79
N LEU A 57 -17.60 0.67 -11.58
CA LEU A 57 -16.40 1.42 -11.24
C LEU A 57 -15.14 0.66 -11.66
N LYS A 58 -14.16 1.42 -12.18
CA LYS A 58 -12.84 0.91 -12.54
C LYS A 58 -11.83 1.18 -11.42
N LEU A 59 -10.96 0.21 -11.15
CA LEU A 59 -9.85 0.40 -10.23
C LEU A 59 -8.89 1.46 -10.77
N LYS A 60 -8.53 2.46 -9.95
CA LYS A 60 -7.58 3.52 -10.28
C LYS A 60 -6.31 3.46 -9.44
N ALA A 61 -6.43 3.00 -8.21
CA ALA A 61 -5.28 2.84 -7.32
C ALA A 61 -5.48 1.66 -6.37
N ALA A 62 -4.40 0.95 -6.08
CA ALA A 62 -4.34 -0.09 -5.08
C ALA A 62 -3.15 0.17 -4.15
N VAL A 63 -3.36 0.12 -2.83
CA VAL A 63 -2.34 0.45 -1.83
C VAL A 63 -2.17 -0.73 -0.88
N PHE A 64 -0.98 -1.34 -0.90
CA PHE A 64 -0.58 -2.35 0.07
C PHE A 64 0.08 -1.67 1.27
N ASN A 65 -0.68 -1.55 2.36
CA ASN A 65 -0.29 -0.80 3.55
C ASN A 65 -0.45 -1.63 4.82
N ILE A 66 0.44 -2.59 5.05
CA ILE A 66 0.43 -3.42 6.26
C ILE A 66 1.58 -3.05 7.19
N LYS A 67 1.34 -3.12 8.50
CA LYS A 67 2.34 -2.85 9.52
C LYS A 67 2.15 -3.80 10.71
N SER A 68 3.18 -4.59 10.99
CA SER A 68 3.27 -5.44 12.18
C SER A 68 4.74 -5.55 12.61
N PRO A 69 5.36 -4.44 13.07
CA PRO A 69 6.75 -4.49 13.52
C PRO A 69 6.84 -5.26 14.84
N SER A 70 7.84 -6.11 14.96
CA SER A 70 8.17 -6.79 16.21
C SER A 70 9.68 -6.91 16.33
N ARG A 71 10.18 -6.63 17.50
CA ARG A 71 11.60 -6.76 17.83
C ARG A 71 11.87 -8.14 18.40
N MET A 72 12.96 -8.77 17.97
CA MET A 72 13.45 -10.03 18.48
C MET A 72 14.98 -10.05 18.37
N PRO A 73 15.74 -10.32 19.44
CA PRO A 73 17.16 -10.57 19.33
C PRO A 73 17.44 -11.68 18.33
N TYR A 74 18.51 -11.55 17.53
CA TYR A 74 18.80 -12.53 16.48
C TYR A 74 18.99 -13.96 17.04
N ALA A 75 19.55 -14.08 18.24
CA ALA A 75 19.74 -15.38 18.91
C ALA A 75 18.41 -16.07 19.27
N ASP A 76 17.32 -15.29 19.45
CA ASP A 76 15.99 -15.80 19.80
C ASP A 76 15.08 -15.90 18.55
N GLU A 77 15.55 -15.46 17.39
CA GLU A 77 14.77 -15.54 16.16
C GLU A 77 14.61 -16.98 15.70
N THR A 78 13.42 -17.39 15.33
CA THR A 78 13.14 -18.74 14.84
C THR A 78 12.86 -18.77 13.36
N TYR A 79 13.08 -19.92 12.74
CA TYR A 79 12.76 -20.11 11.30
C TYR A 79 11.27 -19.90 11.02
N GLU A 80 10.41 -20.37 11.92
CA GLU A 80 8.95 -20.26 11.82
C GLU A 80 8.52 -18.79 11.80
N ARG A 81 9.05 -17.99 12.76
CA ARG A 81 8.75 -16.57 12.83
C ARG A 81 9.33 -15.81 11.63
N PHE A 82 10.54 -16.14 11.20
CA PHE A 82 11.12 -15.57 9.98
C PHE A 82 10.25 -15.85 8.77
N THR A 83 9.81 -17.12 8.60
CA THR A 83 8.94 -17.54 7.48
C THR A 83 7.56 -16.87 7.55
N GLU A 84 6.99 -16.72 8.74
CA GLU A 84 5.73 -15.98 8.94
C GLU A 84 5.84 -14.55 8.43
N TYR A 85 6.92 -13.83 8.75
CA TYR A 85 7.15 -12.47 8.24
C TYR A 85 7.31 -12.42 6.72
N MET A 86 8.07 -13.35 6.15
CA MET A 86 8.21 -13.44 4.69
C MET A 86 6.89 -13.71 4.02
N THR A 87 6.09 -14.63 4.54
CA THR A 87 4.77 -14.96 4.01
C THR A 87 3.81 -13.77 4.13
N MET A 88 3.74 -13.14 5.30
CA MET A 88 2.84 -12.03 5.56
C MET A 88 3.16 -10.80 4.70
N TYR A 89 4.44 -10.41 4.61
CA TYR A 89 4.84 -9.20 3.90
C TYR A 89 5.09 -9.46 2.42
N VAL A 90 5.97 -10.37 2.07
CA VAL A 90 6.36 -10.60 0.66
C VAL A 90 5.30 -11.40 -0.07
N GLY A 91 4.85 -12.49 0.51
CA GLY A 91 3.76 -13.31 -0.03
C GLY A 91 2.46 -12.52 -0.15
N GLY A 92 2.09 -11.77 0.91
CA GLY A 92 0.92 -10.91 0.89
C GLY A 92 1.01 -9.77 -0.14
N ALA A 93 2.17 -9.12 -0.26
CA ALA A 93 2.39 -8.08 -1.28
C ALA A 93 2.28 -8.65 -2.69
N PHE A 94 2.86 -9.83 -2.93
CA PHE A 94 2.79 -10.53 -4.21
C PHE A 94 1.33 -10.86 -4.58
N GLN A 95 0.59 -11.49 -3.69
CA GLN A 95 -0.81 -11.87 -3.94
C GLN A 95 -1.69 -10.64 -4.17
N PHE A 96 -1.56 -9.61 -3.31
CA PHE A 96 -2.30 -8.36 -3.46
C PHE A 96 -2.04 -7.70 -4.82
N SER A 97 -0.76 -7.56 -5.18
CA SER A 97 -0.37 -6.92 -6.42
C SER A 97 -0.81 -7.70 -7.65
N LYS A 98 -0.77 -9.03 -7.60
CA LYS A 98 -1.27 -9.89 -8.68
C LYS A 98 -2.76 -9.68 -8.92
N LEU A 99 -3.58 -9.70 -7.88
CA LEU A 99 -5.02 -9.47 -7.96
C LEU A 99 -5.34 -8.04 -8.45
N ALA A 100 -4.63 -7.03 -7.91
CA ALA A 100 -4.79 -5.64 -8.35
C ALA A 100 -4.41 -5.47 -9.84
N THR A 101 -3.31 -6.06 -10.29
CA THR A 101 -2.87 -6.02 -11.68
C THR A 101 -3.89 -6.68 -12.61
N GLN A 102 -4.41 -7.85 -12.25
CA GLN A 102 -5.47 -8.52 -12.99
C GLN A 102 -6.72 -7.63 -13.11
N ARG A 103 -7.11 -6.96 -12.01
CA ARG A 103 -8.24 -6.03 -12.03
C ARG A 103 -7.98 -4.80 -12.91
N PHE A 104 -6.79 -4.20 -12.88
CA PHE A 104 -6.44 -3.11 -13.79
C PHE A 104 -6.56 -3.54 -15.26
N TRP A 105 -6.12 -4.74 -15.60
CA TRP A 105 -6.21 -5.26 -16.97
C TRP A 105 -7.65 -5.59 -17.37
N GLN A 106 -8.46 -6.14 -16.47
CA GLN A 106 -9.89 -6.33 -16.71
C GLN A 106 -10.60 -5.00 -17.00
N ASP A 107 -10.25 -3.95 -16.27
CA ASP A 107 -10.89 -2.64 -16.36
C ASP A 107 -10.39 -1.79 -17.55
N HIS A 108 -9.13 -1.98 -18.00
CA HIS A 108 -8.45 -1.08 -18.94
C HIS A 108 -7.76 -1.79 -20.13
N GLY A 109 -7.72 -3.14 -20.14
CA GLY A 109 -6.99 -3.93 -21.15
C GLY A 109 -5.49 -4.01 -20.87
N GLU A 110 -4.80 -4.92 -21.57
CA GLU A 110 -3.37 -5.22 -21.38
C GLU A 110 -2.43 -4.55 -22.40
N GLY A 111 -2.95 -3.80 -23.36
CA GLY A 111 -2.17 -3.19 -24.45
C GLY A 111 -1.06 -2.28 -23.95
N LEU A 112 0.03 -2.15 -24.72
CA LEU A 112 1.17 -1.31 -24.39
C LEU A 112 0.85 0.18 -24.63
N LEU A 113 1.50 1.05 -23.86
CA LEU A 113 1.42 2.51 -24.07
C LEU A 113 1.90 2.90 -25.47
N SER A 114 2.90 2.21 -26.02
CA SER A 114 3.43 2.43 -27.36
C SER A 114 2.47 2.02 -28.49
N GLU A 115 1.50 1.18 -28.20
CA GLU A 115 0.52 0.66 -29.20
C GLU A 115 -0.78 1.45 -29.22
N GLY A 116 -0.77 2.70 -28.76
CA GLY A 116 -1.94 3.59 -28.79
C GLY A 116 -2.78 3.58 -27.50
N ALA A 117 -2.46 2.72 -26.53
CA ALA A 117 -3.08 2.76 -25.20
C ALA A 117 -2.36 3.79 -24.32
N HIS A 118 -2.34 5.07 -24.75
CA HIS A 118 -1.54 6.13 -24.13
C HIS A 118 -1.98 6.51 -22.70
N GLU A 119 -3.07 5.93 -22.21
CA GLU A 119 -3.61 6.25 -20.89
C GLU A 119 -3.03 5.35 -19.81
N LYS A 120 -2.72 5.98 -18.66
CA LYS A 120 -2.40 5.27 -17.43
C LYS A 120 -3.58 4.39 -17.00
N LYS A 121 -3.32 3.11 -16.76
CA LYS A 121 -4.34 2.14 -16.35
C LYS A 121 -4.59 2.15 -14.85
N GLY A 122 -3.55 2.44 -14.06
CA GLY A 122 -3.67 2.51 -12.61
C GLY A 122 -2.35 2.75 -11.89
N THR A 123 -2.45 2.87 -10.57
CA THR A 123 -1.29 3.02 -9.69
C THR A 123 -1.32 1.97 -8.58
N LEU A 124 -0.22 1.26 -8.42
CA LEU A 124 0.01 0.32 -7.32
C LEU A 124 1.06 0.90 -6.38
N ILE A 125 0.73 1.05 -5.10
CA ILE A 125 1.63 1.63 -4.10
C ILE A 125 1.90 0.60 -3.00
N PHE A 126 3.19 0.37 -2.71
CA PHE A 126 3.63 -0.41 -1.56
C PHE A 126 4.16 0.52 -0.49
N THR A 127 3.53 0.52 0.67
CA THR A 127 4.04 1.27 1.83
C THR A 127 5.21 0.53 2.47
N GLY A 128 6.37 1.12 2.36
CA GLY A 128 7.63 0.67 2.94
C GLY A 128 7.98 1.40 4.24
N VAL A 129 9.18 1.12 4.72
CA VAL A 129 9.82 1.76 5.89
C VAL A 129 11.32 1.77 5.68
N THR A 130 12.07 2.54 6.47
CA THR A 130 13.55 2.56 6.42
C THR A 130 14.18 1.17 6.55
N GLY A 131 13.55 0.25 7.31
CA GLY A 131 13.99 -1.14 7.42
C GLY A 131 14.10 -1.91 6.10
N ALA A 132 13.53 -1.41 5.01
CA ALA A 132 13.72 -1.96 3.67
C ALA A 132 15.08 -1.59 3.04
N ILE A 133 15.79 -0.60 3.59
CA ILE A 133 17.10 -0.11 3.12
C ILE A 133 18.17 -0.33 4.18
N LYS A 134 17.88 0.05 5.43
CA LYS A 134 18.80 0.00 6.57
C LYS A 134 18.07 -0.62 7.75
N CYS A 135 18.45 -1.84 8.12
CA CYS A 135 17.81 -2.57 9.21
C CYS A 135 18.57 -2.34 10.52
N ASN A 136 17.82 -2.04 11.58
CA ASN A 136 18.36 -1.91 12.92
C ASN A 136 18.52 -3.29 13.61
N PRO A 137 19.35 -3.43 14.67
CA PRO A 137 19.39 -4.62 15.49
C PRO A 137 18.00 -5.05 15.99
N ASN A 138 17.80 -6.34 16.16
CA ASN A 138 16.53 -6.95 16.60
C ASN A 138 15.36 -6.90 15.60
N PHE A 139 15.62 -6.60 14.32
CA PHE A 139 14.60 -6.56 13.27
C PHE A 139 14.92 -7.51 12.10
N ALA A 140 15.64 -8.60 12.30
CA ALA A 140 16.11 -9.46 11.21
C ALA A 140 14.97 -9.92 10.29
N ALA A 141 13.95 -10.61 10.82
CA ALA A 141 12.81 -11.08 10.02
C ALA A 141 12.01 -9.94 9.40
N TYR A 142 11.73 -8.89 10.19
CA TYR A 142 11.00 -7.72 9.70
C TYR A 142 11.75 -7.00 8.58
N GLY A 143 13.04 -6.70 8.77
CA GLY A 143 13.84 -5.99 7.78
C GLY A 143 14.00 -6.77 6.48
N ALA A 144 14.29 -8.09 6.58
CA ALA A 144 14.38 -8.95 5.41
C ALA A 144 13.07 -8.97 4.60
N ALA A 145 11.93 -9.09 5.28
CA ALA A 145 10.63 -9.09 4.63
C ALA A 145 10.30 -7.72 3.99
N ARG A 146 10.64 -6.61 4.66
CA ARG A 146 10.44 -5.26 4.10
C ARG A 146 11.33 -4.99 2.88
N ALA A 147 12.59 -5.46 2.92
CA ALA A 147 13.48 -5.41 1.75
C ALA A 147 12.93 -6.24 0.58
N GLY A 148 12.37 -7.42 0.86
CA GLY A 148 11.70 -8.26 -0.15
C GLY A 148 10.55 -7.55 -0.85
N VAL A 149 9.68 -6.85 -0.12
CA VAL A 149 8.59 -6.03 -0.71
C VAL A 149 9.15 -4.92 -1.60
N ARG A 150 10.24 -4.24 -1.17
CA ARG A 150 10.90 -3.22 -1.98
C ARG A 150 11.42 -3.77 -3.30
N GLN A 151 12.08 -4.93 -3.29
CA GLN A 151 12.60 -5.58 -4.50
C GLN A 151 11.46 -6.04 -5.42
N LEU A 152 10.38 -6.57 -4.86
CA LEU A 152 9.18 -6.92 -5.62
C LEU A 152 8.61 -5.70 -6.35
N ALA A 153 8.44 -4.58 -5.64
CA ALA A 153 7.95 -3.33 -6.22
C ALA A 153 8.85 -2.82 -7.35
N GLN A 154 10.18 -2.89 -7.19
CA GLN A 154 11.14 -2.50 -8.23
C GLN A 154 11.07 -3.37 -9.49
N SER A 155 10.92 -4.69 -9.33
CA SER A 155 10.74 -5.61 -10.46
C SER A 155 9.47 -5.30 -11.22
N MET A 156 8.35 -5.17 -10.48
CA MET A 156 7.05 -4.84 -11.08
C MET A 156 7.05 -3.48 -11.77
N ALA A 157 7.72 -2.47 -11.19
CA ALA A 157 7.82 -1.15 -11.81
C ALA A 157 8.48 -1.22 -13.19
N ARG A 158 9.56 -2.01 -13.34
CA ARG A 158 10.26 -2.19 -14.62
C ARG A 158 9.44 -2.96 -15.65
N GLU A 159 8.73 -3.99 -15.20
CA GLU A 159 7.97 -4.88 -16.10
C GLU A 159 6.64 -4.27 -16.54
N LEU A 160 5.95 -3.55 -15.64
CA LEU A 160 4.57 -3.13 -15.85
C LEU A 160 4.41 -1.67 -16.33
N SER A 161 5.49 -0.87 -16.29
CA SER A 161 5.44 0.52 -16.74
C SER A 161 5.02 0.67 -18.20
N GLU A 162 5.61 -0.09 -19.10
CA GLU A 162 5.25 -0.07 -20.53
C GLU A 162 3.80 -0.50 -20.78
N LYS A 163 3.22 -1.29 -19.87
CA LYS A 163 1.81 -1.71 -19.89
C LYS A 163 0.86 -0.69 -19.26
N GLY A 164 1.35 0.49 -18.88
CA GLY A 164 0.54 1.58 -18.34
C GLY A 164 0.23 1.48 -16.84
N LEU A 165 0.93 0.61 -16.09
CA LEU A 165 0.77 0.52 -14.64
C LEU A 165 1.93 1.24 -13.92
N HIS A 166 1.58 2.27 -13.16
CA HIS A 166 2.51 2.98 -12.28
C HIS A 166 2.69 2.20 -10.98
N VAL A 167 3.88 1.71 -10.70
CA VAL A 167 4.22 1.01 -9.45
C VAL A 167 5.18 1.87 -8.64
N ALA A 168 4.80 2.18 -7.38
CA ALA A 168 5.59 2.99 -6.48
C ALA A 168 5.81 2.28 -5.13
N HIS A 169 7.01 2.43 -4.57
CA HIS A 169 7.35 2.05 -3.21
C HIS A 169 7.61 3.31 -2.38
N THR A 170 6.84 3.51 -1.31
CA THR A 170 7.00 4.66 -0.42
C THR A 170 7.69 4.22 0.87
N ILE A 171 8.81 4.85 1.21
CA ILE A 171 9.47 4.66 2.50
C ILE A 171 8.85 5.66 3.47
N ALA A 172 7.83 5.22 4.21
CA ALA A 172 7.19 6.04 5.24
C ALA A 172 7.88 5.76 6.59
N ASN A 173 8.84 6.61 6.95
CA ASN A 173 9.62 6.45 8.17
C ASN A 173 9.36 7.59 9.15
N GLY A 174 9.12 7.22 10.42
CA GLY A 174 8.79 8.14 11.48
C GLY A 174 7.36 7.91 12.01
N LYS A 175 7.00 8.69 13.01
CA LYS A 175 5.66 8.68 13.60
C LYS A 175 4.68 9.35 12.64
N ILE A 176 3.55 8.71 12.38
CA ILE A 176 2.41 9.31 11.66
C ILE A 176 1.28 9.51 12.67
N VAL A 177 0.70 10.69 12.71
CA VAL A 177 -0.41 11.05 13.61
C VAL A 177 -1.61 11.56 12.81
N ALA A 178 -2.81 11.28 13.32
CA ALA A 178 -4.05 11.71 12.67
C ALA A 178 -4.29 13.23 12.83
N ASP A 179 -3.93 13.79 14.01
CA ASP A 179 -4.05 15.21 14.26
C ASP A 179 -2.90 16.00 13.59
N GLY A 180 -3.19 16.57 12.42
CA GLY A 180 -2.26 17.40 11.66
C GLY A 180 -1.88 18.73 12.34
N GLU A 181 -2.65 19.17 13.33
CA GLU A 181 -2.41 20.39 14.08
C GLU A 181 -1.61 20.19 15.36
N SER A 182 -1.25 18.95 15.69
CA SER A 182 -0.46 18.62 16.89
C SER A 182 0.90 19.28 16.87
N GLU A 183 1.44 19.60 18.05
CA GLU A 183 2.78 20.18 18.21
C GLU A 183 3.89 19.28 17.64
N GLU A 184 3.69 17.96 17.64
CA GLU A 184 4.64 17.01 17.05
C GLU A 184 4.72 17.18 15.52
N VAL A 185 3.60 17.45 14.84
CA VAL A 185 3.58 17.74 13.40
C VAL A 185 4.15 19.11 13.11
N LYS A 186 3.70 20.16 13.83
CA LYS A 186 4.18 21.53 13.63
C LYS A 186 5.68 21.67 13.85
N SER A 187 6.22 20.96 14.84
CA SER A 187 7.66 20.94 15.09
C SER A 187 8.46 20.02 14.17
N GLY A 188 7.82 19.25 13.27
CA GLY A 188 8.52 18.32 12.39
C GLY A 188 9.05 17.06 13.07
N LYS A 189 8.50 16.67 14.22
CA LYS A 189 8.81 15.40 14.91
C LYS A 189 7.95 14.24 14.43
N ALA A 190 6.81 14.54 13.82
CA ALA A 190 5.90 13.54 13.25
C ALA A 190 5.38 13.99 11.89
N MET A 191 4.96 13.04 11.08
CA MET A 191 4.23 13.27 9.84
C MET A 191 2.74 13.35 10.13
N SER A 192 2.00 14.24 9.45
CA SER A 192 0.55 14.21 9.45
C SER A 192 0.04 13.10 8.51
N ALA A 193 -0.97 12.37 8.94
CA ALA A 193 -1.63 11.36 8.10
C ALA A 193 -2.20 11.98 6.83
N GLU A 194 -2.74 13.19 6.92
CA GLU A 194 -3.27 13.94 5.78
C GLU A 194 -2.16 14.29 4.78
N ALA A 195 -0.99 14.78 5.25
CA ALA A 195 0.14 15.08 4.36
C ALA A 195 0.64 13.83 3.64
N ALA A 196 0.75 12.69 4.35
CA ALA A 196 1.07 11.41 3.73
C ALA A 196 0.02 11.01 2.68
N GLY A 197 -1.26 11.16 3.00
CA GLY A 197 -2.37 10.88 2.07
C GLY A 197 -2.32 11.74 0.81
N ARG A 198 -1.99 13.04 0.92
CA ARG A 198 -1.80 13.93 -0.24
C ARG A 198 -0.66 13.45 -1.16
N VAL A 199 0.45 12.98 -0.60
CA VAL A 199 1.55 12.42 -1.40
C VAL A 199 1.10 11.15 -2.14
N TYR A 200 0.36 10.25 -1.48
CA TYR A 200 -0.19 9.07 -2.15
C TYR A 200 -1.16 9.45 -3.27
N LEU A 201 -2.02 10.43 -3.05
CA LEU A 201 -2.91 10.95 -4.09
C LEU A 201 -2.12 11.52 -5.27
N GLN A 202 -1.06 12.31 -5.02
CA GLN A 202 -0.18 12.83 -6.08
C GLN A 202 0.46 11.72 -6.92
N LEU A 203 0.93 10.63 -6.29
CA LEU A 203 1.43 9.47 -7.03
C LEU A 203 0.36 8.89 -7.97
N THR A 204 -0.90 8.83 -7.53
CA THR A 204 -1.98 8.34 -8.39
C THR A 204 -2.31 9.26 -9.56
N GLN A 205 -1.94 10.53 -9.48
CA GLN A 205 -2.20 11.55 -10.50
C GLN A 205 -1.06 11.74 -11.50
N GLN A 206 0.12 11.15 -11.26
CA GLN A 206 1.25 11.26 -12.18
C GLN A 206 0.94 10.65 -13.54
N GLU A 207 1.39 11.34 -14.59
CA GLU A 207 1.22 10.93 -15.96
C GLU A 207 2.34 9.98 -16.43
N PRO A 208 2.13 9.19 -17.50
CA PRO A 208 3.12 8.22 -17.99
C PRO A 208 4.49 8.80 -18.36
N CYS A 209 4.56 10.09 -18.66
CA CYS A 209 5.82 10.77 -19.01
C CYS A 209 6.75 10.99 -17.79
N LEU A 210 6.21 10.88 -16.55
CA LEU A 210 6.99 11.07 -15.32
C LEU A 210 6.38 10.27 -14.17
N TRP A 211 6.98 9.12 -13.83
CA TRP A 211 6.56 8.30 -12.70
C TRP A 211 7.63 8.21 -11.61
N THR A 212 7.22 8.40 -10.37
CA THR A 212 8.04 8.18 -9.18
C THR A 212 7.97 6.71 -8.77
N HIS A 213 9.06 5.96 -8.88
CA HIS A 213 9.11 4.55 -8.49
C HIS A 213 9.45 4.34 -7.00
N GLU A 214 10.21 5.25 -6.41
CA GLU A 214 10.52 5.18 -4.97
C GLU A 214 10.53 6.59 -4.37
N LEU A 215 9.95 6.74 -3.16
CA LEU A 215 9.83 8.00 -2.45
C LEU A 215 10.07 7.80 -0.96
N ASP A 216 10.99 8.58 -0.37
CA ASP A 216 11.31 8.58 1.05
C ASP A 216 10.59 9.72 1.76
N LEU A 217 9.70 9.37 2.70
CA LEU A 217 8.85 10.29 3.46
C LEU A 217 9.25 10.28 4.92
N ARG A 218 9.67 11.45 5.44
CA ARG A 218 10.13 11.58 6.81
C ARG A 218 9.71 12.92 7.42
N PRO A 219 9.49 12.99 8.73
CA PRO A 219 9.40 14.28 9.41
C PRO A 219 10.78 14.94 9.45
N ALA A 220 10.81 16.27 9.46
CA ALA A 220 12.04 17.05 9.35
C ALA A 220 13.09 16.75 10.44
N GLN A 221 12.64 16.33 11.63
CA GLN A 221 13.52 16.00 12.76
C GLN A 221 13.82 14.49 12.90
N GLU A 222 13.44 13.66 11.92
CA GLU A 222 13.79 12.23 11.95
C GLU A 222 15.31 12.07 11.84
N LYS A 223 15.88 11.29 12.77
CA LYS A 223 17.31 10.92 12.75
C LYS A 223 17.48 9.58 12.03
N PHE A 224 18.37 9.52 11.07
CA PHE A 224 18.62 8.34 10.22
C PHE A 224 20.10 8.14 9.85
#